data_bb657488f42506e64001d7091c4f0572
#
_entry.id   bb657488f42506e64001d7091c4f0572
#
_cell.length_a   1.000
_cell.length_b   1.000
_cell.length_c   1.000
_cell.angle_alpha   90.00
_cell.angle_beta   90.00
_cell.angle_gamma   90.00
#
_symmetry.space_group_name_H-M   'P 1'
#
loop_
_entity.id
_entity.type
_entity.pdbx_description
1 polymer ?
#
loop_
_entity_poly.entity_id
_entity_poly.type
_entity_poly.pdbx_seq_one_letter_code
_entity_poly.pdbx_strand_id
1 'polypeptide(L)'
;YVDITRWYAGCDYRTWNAQGVNMWNYKDPWWVQCHGTFQNGVVFDITQGFVYGQLSKDQTHNSYVDIIGTKGIVRMTHDFNTAVVDLHGVNQTIRVEKPFGGKNIDVLCDLFADSVETGKRSSRLPLMRDSAIASEYAWTFLKDTRKHDLPAIGNLSTLEQIRERRKNMKNGYGLLHGNLPKIINP
;
A
#
# COMPACT_ATOMS: atom_id res chain seq x y z
N TYR A 1 3.28 2.43 -1.87
CA TYR A 1 4.26 1.85 -0.93
C TYR A 1 5.70 2.12 -1.37
N VAL A 2 6.05 1.94 -2.64
CA VAL A 2 7.41 2.18 -3.16
C VAL A 2 7.92 3.58 -2.81
N ASP A 3 7.10 4.61 -2.94
CA ASP A 3 7.48 5.99 -2.63
C ASP A 3 7.69 6.20 -1.12
N ILE A 4 6.74 5.74 -0.30
CA ILE A 4 6.81 5.96 1.14
C ILE A 4 7.98 5.25 1.80
N THR A 5 8.36 4.06 1.32
CA THR A 5 9.54 3.36 1.86
C THR A 5 10.84 4.06 1.48
N ARG A 6 10.95 4.65 0.27
CA ARG A 6 12.05 5.54 -0.10
C ARG A 6 12.13 6.75 0.82
N TRP A 7 11.00 7.34 1.13
CA TRP A 7 10.92 8.48 2.04
C TRP A 7 11.40 8.13 3.45
N TYR A 8 10.98 6.97 3.99
CA TYR A 8 11.47 6.48 5.29
C TYR A 8 12.97 6.20 5.28
N ALA A 9 13.50 5.60 4.21
CA ALA A 9 14.91 5.28 4.08
C ALA A 9 15.79 6.52 3.82
N GLY A 10 15.21 7.59 3.26
CA GLY A 10 15.92 8.81 2.88
C GLY A 10 16.84 8.65 1.66
N CYS A 11 16.72 7.56 0.91
CA CYS A 11 17.54 7.27 -0.27
C CYS A 11 16.87 6.26 -1.20
N ASP A 12 17.47 6.02 -2.36
CA ASP A 12 16.95 5.12 -3.39
C ASP A 12 17.30 3.64 -3.12
N TYR A 13 16.56 2.76 -3.79
CA TYR A 13 16.81 1.33 -3.80
C TYR A 13 18.14 1.00 -4.45
N ARG A 14 18.84 0.02 -3.90
CA ARG A 14 20.13 -0.48 -4.40
C ARG A 14 20.00 -1.86 -5.03
N THR A 15 19.40 -2.78 -4.30
CA THR A 15 19.17 -4.15 -4.75
C THR A 15 17.74 -4.55 -4.49
N TRP A 16 17.18 -5.42 -5.31
CA TRP A 16 15.86 -5.99 -5.12
C TRP A 16 15.73 -7.35 -5.76
N ASN A 17 14.76 -8.09 -5.26
CA ASN A 17 14.22 -9.29 -5.86
C ASN A 17 12.70 -9.24 -5.68
N ALA A 18 11.95 -9.38 -6.75
CA ALA A 18 10.50 -9.30 -6.71
C ALA A 18 9.88 -10.62 -7.17
N GLN A 19 8.89 -11.08 -6.41
CA GLN A 19 8.08 -12.25 -6.71
C GLN A 19 6.62 -11.85 -6.83
N GLY A 20 5.85 -12.61 -7.59
CA GLY A 20 4.44 -12.33 -7.78
C GLY A 20 3.63 -13.59 -7.93
N VAL A 21 2.33 -13.43 -7.78
CA VAL A 21 1.35 -14.48 -8.04
C VAL A 21 0.29 -13.93 -8.98
N ASN A 22 0.08 -14.61 -10.10
CA ASN A 22 -1.02 -14.36 -11.00
C ASN A 22 -2.30 -14.98 -10.44
N MET A 23 -3.42 -14.32 -10.68
CA MET A 23 -4.72 -14.90 -10.44
C MET A 23 -5.52 -14.92 -11.74
N TRP A 24 -6.24 -15.99 -11.92
CA TRP A 24 -7.09 -16.25 -13.10
C TRP A 24 -6.30 -16.08 -14.40
N ASN A 25 -6.80 -15.28 -15.34
CA ASN A 25 -6.18 -15.04 -16.64
C ASN A 25 -5.56 -13.65 -16.75
N TYR A 26 -5.29 -12.98 -15.64
CA TYR A 26 -4.65 -11.68 -15.68
C TYR A 26 -3.17 -11.83 -16.04
N LYS A 27 -2.71 -10.93 -16.89
CA LYS A 27 -1.31 -10.90 -17.34
C LYS A 27 -0.36 -10.45 -16.22
N ASP A 28 -0.82 -9.53 -15.39
CA ASP A 28 -0.02 -8.94 -14.32
C ASP A 28 -0.35 -9.59 -12.98
N PRO A 29 0.63 -9.71 -12.08
CA PRO A 29 0.41 -10.33 -10.78
C PRO A 29 -0.58 -9.51 -9.94
N TRP A 30 -1.43 -10.22 -9.21
CA TRP A 30 -2.35 -9.65 -8.24
C TRP A 30 -1.76 -9.55 -6.84
N TRP A 31 -0.69 -10.24 -6.61
CA TRP A 31 0.10 -10.15 -5.41
C TRP A 31 1.57 -10.05 -5.80
N VAL A 32 2.26 -9.10 -5.20
CA VAL A 32 3.69 -8.86 -5.40
C VAL A 32 4.35 -8.71 -4.05
N GLN A 33 5.46 -9.38 -3.88
CA GLN A 33 6.42 -9.14 -2.80
C GLN A 33 7.74 -8.71 -3.41
N CYS A 34 8.32 -7.65 -2.87
CA CYS A 34 9.63 -7.18 -3.27
C CYS A 34 10.46 -6.90 -2.02
N HIS A 35 11.66 -7.45 -1.96
CA HIS A 35 12.59 -7.23 -0.87
C HIS A 35 13.98 -6.88 -1.40
N GLY A 36 14.80 -6.28 -0.57
CA GLY A 36 16.16 -5.91 -0.96
C GLY A 36 16.79 -4.89 -0.02
N THR A 37 17.67 -4.07 -0.56
CA THR A 37 18.39 -3.05 0.21
C THR A 37 18.30 -1.68 -0.43
N PHE A 38 18.30 -0.65 0.40
CA PHE A 38 18.53 0.73 0.01
C PHE A 38 20.01 1.05 -0.10
N GLN A 39 20.35 2.20 -0.70
CA GLN A 39 21.75 2.65 -0.87
C GLN A 39 22.49 2.81 0.46
N ASN A 40 21.80 3.14 1.54
CA ASN A 40 22.35 3.25 2.89
C ASN A 40 22.44 1.92 3.66
N GLY A 41 22.11 0.78 3.01
CA GLY A 41 22.17 -0.56 3.61
C GLY A 41 20.94 -0.98 4.40
N VAL A 42 19.92 -0.13 4.53
CA VAL A 42 18.64 -0.52 5.15
C VAL A 42 17.98 -1.59 4.30
N VAL A 43 17.50 -2.65 4.94
CA VAL A 43 16.75 -3.73 4.30
C VAL A 43 15.26 -3.35 4.23
N PHE A 44 14.61 -3.70 3.13
CA PHE A 44 13.18 -3.51 2.97
C PHE A 44 12.46 -4.79 2.54
N ASP A 45 11.19 -4.88 2.88
CA ASP A 45 10.21 -5.81 2.33
C ASP A 45 8.92 -5.03 2.05
N ILE A 46 8.41 -5.14 0.83
CA ILE A 46 7.16 -4.52 0.41
C ILE A 46 6.26 -5.61 -0.14
N THR A 47 5.12 -5.81 0.49
CA THR A 47 4.09 -6.72 0.00
C THR A 47 2.83 -5.96 -0.36
N GLN A 48 2.32 -6.19 -1.55
CA GLN A 48 1.09 -5.58 -2.06
C GLN A 48 0.23 -6.64 -2.72
N GLY A 49 -1.03 -6.73 -2.35
CA GLY A 49 -1.95 -7.68 -2.95
C GLY A 49 -3.41 -7.26 -2.87
N PHE A 50 -4.21 -7.77 -3.80
CA PHE A 50 -5.66 -7.59 -3.84
C PHE A 50 -6.41 -8.93 -3.77
N VAL A 51 -5.72 -10.01 -3.42
CA VAL A 51 -6.26 -11.38 -3.49
C VAL A 51 -6.90 -11.84 -2.19
N TYR A 52 -6.41 -11.33 -1.06
CA TYR A 52 -6.91 -11.75 0.25
C TYR A 52 -8.27 -11.11 0.56
N GLY A 53 -9.09 -11.85 1.20
CA GLY A 53 -10.40 -11.39 1.66
C GLY A 53 -11.47 -11.28 0.57
N GLN A 54 -11.18 -11.59 -0.70
CA GLN A 54 -12.15 -11.42 -1.79
C GLN A 54 -13.34 -12.38 -1.70
N LEU A 55 -13.13 -13.57 -1.18
CA LEU A 55 -14.15 -14.60 -0.97
C LEU A 55 -14.42 -14.88 0.50
N SER A 56 -13.81 -14.17 1.42
CA SER A 56 -14.09 -14.32 2.84
C SER A 56 -15.48 -13.81 3.18
N LYS A 57 -16.03 -14.34 4.27
CA LYS A 57 -17.33 -13.94 4.79
C LYS A 57 -17.38 -12.43 5.04
N ASP A 58 -16.33 -11.91 5.67
CA ASP A 58 -16.15 -10.49 5.94
C ASP A 58 -14.91 -10.02 5.19
N GLN A 59 -15.08 -9.02 4.33
CA GLN A 59 -13.93 -8.38 3.71
C GLN A 59 -13.15 -7.60 4.76
N THR A 60 -11.84 -7.76 4.72
CA THR A 60 -10.94 -7.02 5.59
C THR A 60 -9.89 -6.30 4.77
N HIS A 61 -9.48 -5.15 5.25
CA HIS A 61 -8.27 -4.49 4.82
C HIS A 61 -7.31 -4.45 5.98
N ASN A 62 -6.09 -4.84 5.72
CA ASN A 62 -5.02 -4.73 6.68
C ASN A 62 -3.81 -4.13 6.00
N SER A 63 -3.50 -2.91 6.38
CA SER A 63 -2.26 -2.26 5.99
C SER A 63 -1.41 -2.07 7.22
N TYR A 64 -0.14 -2.40 7.12
CA TYR A 64 0.80 -2.13 8.19
C TYR A 64 2.16 -1.70 7.64
N VAL A 65 2.88 -0.95 8.45
CA VAL A 65 4.27 -0.58 8.21
C VAL A 65 5.03 -0.83 9.50
N ASP A 66 6.11 -1.59 9.42
CA ASP A 66 7.08 -1.76 10.50
C ASP A 66 8.38 -1.07 10.15
N ILE A 67 8.86 -0.23 11.06
CA ILE A 67 10.20 0.36 10.98
C ILE A 67 10.99 -0.17 12.18
N ILE A 68 11.96 -1.03 11.91
CA ILE A 68 12.78 -1.69 12.92
C ILE A 68 14.15 -1.05 12.92
N GLY A 69 14.52 -0.45 14.03
CA GLY A 69 15.81 0.20 14.22
C GLY A 69 16.54 -0.33 15.45
N THR A 70 17.79 0.09 15.61
CA THR A 70 18.64 -0.32 16.75
C THR A 70 18.16 0.22 18.10
N LYS A 71 17.28 1.21 18.12
CA LYS A 71 16.76 1.84 19.33
C LYS A 71 15.27 1.57 19.57
N GLY A 72 14.64 0.74 18.77
CA GLY A 72 13.25 0.41 18.93
C GLY A 72 12.56 0.04 17.62
N ILE A 73 11.25 -0.17 17.74
CA ILE A 73 10.38 -0.49 16.62
C ILE A 73 9.18 0.45 16.63
N VAL A 74 8.76 0.88 15.45
CA VAL A 74 7.47 1.54 15.23
C VAL A 74 6.64 0.67 14.33
N ARG A 75 5.43 0.36 14.76
CA ARG A 75 4.41 -0.29 13.94
C ARG A 75 3.24 0.65 13.73
N MET A 76 2.85 0.85 12.48
CA MET A 76 1.60 1.51 12.12
C MET A 76 0.69 0.49 11.45
N THR A 77 -0.56 0.43 11.87
CA THR A 77 -1.61 -0.38 11.23
C THR A 77 -2.83 0.47 10.96
N HIS A 78 -3.57 0.17 9.90
CA HIS A 78 -4.88 0.75 9.67
C HIS A 78 -5.78 -0.20 8.87
N ASP A 79 -7.08 -0.08 9.12
CA ASP A 79 -8.15 -0.81 8.44
C ASP A 79 -9.11 0.11 7.65
N PHE A 80 -8.69 1.34 7.37
CA PHE A 80 -9.46 2.44 6.79
C PHE A 80 -10.55 3.04 7.71
N ASN A 81 -10.72 2.55 8.92
CA ASN A 81 -11.57 3.14 9.94
C ASN A 81 -10.73 3.72 11.08
N THR A 82 -9.75 2.95 11.52
CA THR A 82 -8.86 3.28 12.63
C THR A 82 -7.41 3.17 12.18
N ALA A 83 -6.59 4.09 12.62
CA ALA A 83 -5.14 4.02 12.50
C ALA A 83 -4.53 3.90 13.89
N VAL A 84 -3.61 2.95 14.05
CA VAL A 84 -2.89 2.70 15.30
C VAL A 84 -1.40 2.80 15.04
N VAL A 85 -0.70 3.52 15.90
CA VAL A 85 0.76 3.59 15.91
C VAL A 85 1.26 3.13 17.27
N ASP A 86 2.05 2.07 17.27
CA ASP A 86 2.76 1.55 18.43
C ASP A 86 4.26 1.83 18.28
N LEU A 87 4.83 2.55 19.22
CA LEU A 87 6.26 2.76 19.35
C LEU A 87 6.76 2.03 20.58
N HIS A 88 7.74 1.17 20.42
CA HIS A 88 8.51 0.53 21.49
C HIS A 88 9.98 0.96 21.37
N GLY A 89 10.33 2.01 22.10
CA GLY A 89 11.70 2.53 22.16
C GLY A 89 12.44 2.08 23.40
N VAL A 90 13.74 2.39 23.48
CA VAL A 90 14.58 2.03 24.63
C VAL A 90 14.04 2.61 25.94
N ASN A 91 13.51 3.84 25.91
CA ASN A 91 13.11 4.57 27.11
C ASN A 91 11.61 4.83 27.21
N GLN A 92 10.84 4.41 26.21
CA GLN A 92 9.40 4.70 26.19
C GLN A 92 8.62 3.73 25.32
N THR A 93 7.37 3.52 25.69
CA THR A 93 6.37 2.87 24.84
C THR A 93 5.22 3.86 24.67
N ILE A 94 4.83 4.08 23.43
CA ILE A 94 3.72 4.99 23.08
C ILE A 94 2.75 4.24 22.19
N ARG A 95 1.46 4.32 22.50
CA ARG A 95 0.38 3.89 21.62
C ARG A 95 -0.53 5.08 21.31
N VAL A 96 -0.76 5.30 20.03
CA VAL A 96 -1.71 6.30 19.55
C VAL A 96 -2.73 5.60 18.68
N GLU A 97 -3.99 5.80 18.98
CA GLU A 97 -5.11 5.31 18.19
C GLU A 97 -6.02 6.48 17.82
N LYS A 98 -6.36 6.59 16.55
CA LYS A 98 -7.20 7.66 16.02
C LYS A 98 -8.07 7.15 14.87
N PRO A 99 -9.21 7.79 14.60
CA PRO A 99 -9.92 7.58 13.34
C PRO A 99 -8.97 7.79 12.16
N PHE A 100 -9.08 6.93 11.15
CA PHE A 100 -8.28 7.07 9.93
C PHE A 100 -8.74 8.32 9.15
N GLY A 101 -7.85 9.28 9.01
CA GLY A 101 -8.13 10.60 8.41
C GLY A 101 -8.24 10.59 6.89
N GLY A 102 -8.23 9.42 6.25
CA GLY A 102 -8.27 9.32 4.79
C GLY A 102 -6.93 9.63 4.12
N LYS A 103 -6.99 9.95 2.85
CA LYS A 103 -5.79 10.19 2.02
C LYS A 103 -5.35 11.66 2.01
N ASN A 104 -6.04 12.54 2.75
CA ASN A 104 -5.76 13.98 2.81
C ASN A 104 -5.65 14.65 1.41
N ILE A 105 -6.48 14.24 0.47
CA ILE A 105 -6.48 14.78 -0.89
C ILE A 105 -6.91 16.26 -0.89
N ASP A 106 -7.83 16.63 -0.01
CA ASP A 106 -8.25 18.00 0.26
C ASP A 106 -7.04 18.89 0.64
N VAL A 107 -6.26 18.45 1.62
CA VAL A 107 -5.03 19.15 2.03
C VAL A 107 -4.03 19.27 0.87
N LEU A 108 -3.91 18.22 0.03
CA LEU A 108 -3.04 18.25 -1.14
C LEU A 108 -3.51 19.33 -2.14
N CYS A 109 -4.83 19.39 -2.41
CA CYS A 109 -5.42 20.35 -3.31
C CYS A 109 -5.24 21.80 -2.79
N ASP A 110 -5.46 22.02 -1.49
CA ASP A 110 -5.26 23.33 -0.87
C ASP A 110 -3.81 23.80 -0.98
N LEU A 111 -2.85 22.94 -0.65
CA LEU A 111 -1.44 23.26 -0.76
C LEU A 111 -1.01 23.54 -2.22
N PHE A 112 -1.64 22.86 -3.17
CA PHE A 112 -1.40 23.12 -4.59
C PHE A 112 -1.98 24.46 -5.02
N ALA A 113 -3.22 24.76 -4.66
CA ALA A 113 -3.87 26.05 -4.94
C ALA A 113 -3.08 27.21 -4.37
N ASP A 114 -2.71 27.16 -3.09
CA ASP A 114 -1.88 28.16 -2.43
C ASP A 114 -0.55 28.37 -3.16
N SER A 115 0.05 27.27 -3.65
CA SER A 115 1.32 27.37 -4.38
C SER A 115 1.17 28.05 -5.73
N VAL A 116 0.03 27.86 -6.39
CA VAL A 116 -0.31 28.55 -7.64
C VAL A 116 -0.56 30.04 -7.39
N GLU A 117 -1.36 30.37 -6.39
CA GLU A 117 -1.73 31.74 -6.05
C GLU A 117 -0.52 32.58 -5.61
N THR A 118 0.35 31.99 -4.80
CA THR A 118 1.54 32.69 -4.28
C THR A 118 2.75 32.64 -5.19
N GLY A 119 2.73 31.80 -6.22
CA GLY A 119 3.89 31.51 -7.07
C GLY A 119 5.03 30.79 -6.34
N LYS A 120 4.78 30.28 -5.12
CA LYS A 120 5.78 29.59 -4.29
C LYS A 120 5.31 28.18 -3.96
N ARG A 121 6.04 27.17 -4.42
CA ARG A 121 5.73 25.78 -4.11
C ARG A 121 5.83 25.52 -2.59
N SER A 122 4.80 24.94 -2.02
CA SER A 122 4.86 24.44 -0.65
C SER A 122 5.90 23.33 -0.53
N SER A 123 6.72 23.35 0.52
CA SER A 123 7.69 22.29 0.83
C SER A 123 7.02 20.95 1.19
N ARG A 124 5.73 20.98 1.53
CA ARG A 124 4.93 19.78 1.82
C ARG A 124 4.46 19.06 0.55
N LEU A 125 4.51 19.72 -0.60
CA LEU A 125 4.17 19.06 -1.88
C LEU A 125 5.36 18.23 -2.37
N PRO A 126 5.12 16.98 -2.81
CA PRO A 126 6.16 16.17 -3.44
C PRO A 126 6.64 16.83 -4.73
N LEU A 127 7.86 16.54 -5.11
CA LEU A 127 8.35 16.90 -6.44
C LEU A 127 7.83 15.90 -7.48
N MET A 128 7.50 16.38 -8.67
CA MET A 128 7.14 15.52 -9.80
C MET A 128 8.24 14.47 -10.08
N ARG A 129 9.50 14.87 -9.91
CA ARG A 129 10.64 13.96 -10.04
C ARG A 129 10.58 12.79 -9.07
N ASP A 130 10.21 12.99 -7.81
CA ASP A 130 10.15 11.93 -6.80
C ASP A 130 9.06 10.93 -7.15
N SER A 131 7.90 11.42 -7.61
CA SER A 131 6.81 10.57 -8.08
C SER A 131 7.19 9.76 -9.33
N ALA A 132 7.94 10.37 -10.26
CA ALA A 132 8.43 9.69 -11.46
C ALA A 132 9.42 8.56 -11.10
N ILE A 133 10.38 8.84 -10.21
CA ILE A 133 11.35 7.85 -9.72
C ILE A 133 10.63 6.70 -9.01
N ALA A 134 9.66 6.99 -8.15
CA ALA A 134 8.88 5.95 -7.46
C ALA A 134 8.11 5.07 -8.45
N SER A 135 7.54 5.66 -9.49
CA SER A 135 6.85 4.94 -10.56
C SER A 135 7.80 4.06 -11.37
N GLU A 136 9.00 4.54 -11.67
CA GLU A 136 10.03 3.79 -12.38
C GLU A 136 10.47 2.55 -11.57
N TYR A 137 10.70 2.69 -10.27
CA TYR A 137 10.99 1.55 -9.39
C TYR A 137 9.81 0.57 -9.33
N ALA A 138 8.58 1.05 -9.21
CA ALA A 138 7.41 0.17 -9.19
C ALA A 138 7.30 -0.66 -10.48
N TRP A 139 7.54 -0.04 -11.64
CA TRP A 139 7.64 -0.73 -12.93
C TRP A 139 8.79 -1.73 -12.99
N THR A 140 9.92 -1.38 -12.43
CA THR A 140 11.11 -2.25 -12.39
C THR A 140 10.84 -3.48 -11.55
N PHE A 141 10.20 -3.33 -10.38
CA PHE A 141 9.79 -4.46 -9.54
C PHE A 141 8.77 -5.35 -10.25
N LEU A 142 7.79 -4.76 -10.92
CA LEU A 142 6.84 -5.52 -11.72
C LEU A 142 7.52 -6.29 -12.86
N LYS A 143 8.48 -5.69 -13.56
CA LYS A 143 9.25 -6.38 -14.60
C LYS A 143 10.09 -7.51 -14.02
N ASP A 144 10.60 -7.36 -12.82
CA ASP A 144 11.38 -8.40 -12.15
C ASP A 144 10.50 -9.62 -11.83
N THR A 145 9.27 -9.43 -11.37
CA THR A 145 8.33 -10.55 -11.15
C THR A 145 8.08 -11.35 -12.41
N ARG A 146 8.09 -10.72 -13.59
CA ARG A 146 7.83 -11.35 -14.89
C ARG A 146 9.00 -12.13 -15.46
N LYS A 147 10.18 -12.06 -14.86
CA LYS A 147 11.34 -12.90 -15.24
C LYS A 147 11.19 -14.34 -14.74
N HIS A 148 10.28 -14.56 -13.80
CA HIS A 148 9.98 -15.85 -13.23
C HIS A 148 8.65 -16.36 -13.75
N ASP A 149 8.49 -17.68 -13.81
CA ASP A 149 7.18 -18.27 -14.04
C ASP A 149 6.28 -17.91 -12.86
N LEU A 150 5.26 -17.11 -13.14
CA LEU A 150 4.33 -16.66 -12.11
C LEU A 150 3.34 -17.80 -11.82
N PRO A 151 3.28 -18.30 -10.59
CA PRO A 151 2.24 -19.24 -10.24
C PRO A 151 0.86 -18.58 -10.41
N ALA A 152 -0.04 -19.27 -11.07
CA ALA A 152 -1.42 -18.85 -11.23
C ALA A 152 -2.30 -19.60 -10.22
N ILE A 153 -3.06 -18.86 -9.44
CA ILE A 153 -4.04 -19.40 -8.51
C ILE A 153 -5.44 -18.88 -8.84
N GLY A 154 -6.44 -19.67 -8.49
CA GLY A 154 -7.82 -19.38 -8.87
C GLY A 154 -8.11 -19.74 -10.32
N ASN A 155 -9.36 -19.54 -10.71
CA ASN A 155 -9.86 -19.81 -12.06
C ASN A 155 -10.97 -18.81 -12.42
N LEU A 156 -11.49 -18.87 -13.64
CA LEU A 156 -12.56 -17.98 -14.11
C LEU A 156 -13.82 -18.08 -13.25
N SER A 157 -14.18 -19.28 -12.78
CA SER A 157 -15.36 -19.43 -11.90
C SER A 157 -15.18 -18.68 -10.57
N THR A 158 -13.99 -18.63 -10.02
CA THR A 158 -13.65 -17.82 -8.85
C THR A 158 -13.82 -16.34 -9.14
N LEU A 159 -13.35 -15.88 -10.31
CA LEU A 159 -13.53 -14.51 -10.75
C LEU A 159 -15.00 -14.15 -10.94
N GLU A 160 -15.79 -15.03 -11.52
CA GLU A 160 -17.23 -14.86 -11.70
C GLU A 160 -17.95 -14.77 -10.36
N GLN A 161 -17.61 -15.61 -9.39
CA GLN A 161 -18.13 -15.55 -8.02
C GLN A 161 -17.82 -14.21 -7.35
N ILE A 162 -16.61 -13.69 -7.51
CA ILE A 162 -16.24 -12.38 -6.99
C ILE A 162 -17.06 -11.28 -7.67
N ARG A 163 -17.22 -11.34 -8.99
CA ARG A 163 -18.02 -10.36 -9.75
C ARG A 163 -19.46 -10.38 -9.31
N GLU A 164 -20.05 -11.54 -9.12
CA GLU A 164 -21.45 -11.69 -8.70
C GLU A 164 -21.64 -11.17 -7.27
N ARG A 165 -20.77 -11.49 -6.34
CA ARG A 165 -20.79 -10.90 -5.01
C ARG A 165 -20.75 -9.38 -5.04
N ARG A 166 -19.91 -8.80 -5.90
CA ARG A 166 -19.77 -7.35 -6.03
C ARG A 166 -21.03 -6.68 -6.58
N LYS A 167 -21.75 -7.30 -7.50
CA LYS A 167 -23.04 -6.79 -8.00
C LYS A 167 -24.08 -6.71 -6.88
N ASN A 168 -24.05 -7.65 -5.96
CA ASN A 168 -25.01 -7.76 -4.86
C ASN A 168 -24.66 -6.87 -3.65
N MET A 169 -23.54 -6.19 -3.67
CA MET A 169 -23.17 -5.21 -2.63
C MET A 169 -23.94 -3.91 -2.85
N LYS A 170 -24.75 -3.52 -1.87
CA LYS A 170 -25.59 -2.31 -1.93
C LYS A 170 -24.82 -1.01 -2.07
N ASN A 171 -23.61 -0.95 -1.56
CA ASN A 171 -22.72 0.20 -1.66
C ASN A 171 -21.50 -0.27 -2.43
N GLY A 172 -21.28 0.26 -3.59
CA GLY A 172 -20.07 -0.01 -4.37
C GLY A 172 -18.80 0.12 -3.51
N TYR A 173 -17.68 -0.15 -4.05
CA TYR A 173 -16.42 -0.18 -3.33
C TYR A 173 -16.25 0.94 -2.30
N GLY A 174 -16.45 0.63 -1.03
CA GLY A 174 -16.08 1.50 0.08
C GLY A 174 -14.57 1.67 0.28
N LEU A 175 -13.76 1.10 -0.61
CA LEU A 175 -12.31 1.20 -0.59
C LEU A 175 -11.79 2.63 -0.62
N LEU A 176 -12.53 3.54 -1.27
CA LEU A 176 -12.13 4.94 -1.38
C LEU A 176 -12.65 5.81 -0.22
N HIS A 177 -13.57 5.28 0.59
CA HIS A 177 -14.28 6.07 1.60
C HIS A 177 -14.16 5.50 3.03
N GLY A 178 -13.26 4.55 3.26
CA GLY A 178 -13.08 3.94 4.57
C GLY A 178 -14.21 3.03 5.04
N ASN A 179 -15.28 2.92 4.27
CA ASN A 179 -16.38 2.01 4.55
C ASN A 179 -16.18 0.70 3.81
N LEU A 180 -15.71 -0.31 4.52
CA LEU A 180 -15.71 -1.66 3.99
C LEU A 180 -17.16 -2.10 3.76
N PRO A 181 -17.51 -2.52 2.54
CA PRO A 181 -18.83 -3.10 2.33
C PRO A 181 -18.93 -4.36 3.20
N LYS A 182 -19.86 -4.36 4.13
CA LYS A 182 -20.21 -5.58 4.83
C LYS A 182 -20.67 -6.58 3.79
N ILE A 183 -19.99 -7.71 3.71
CA ILE A 183 -20.49 -8.82 2.92
C ILE A 183 -21.79 -9.22 3.58
N ILE A 184 -22.89 -9.01 2.85
CA ILE A 184 -24.20 -9.48 3.31
C ILE A 184 -24.12 -11.00 3.23
N ASN A 185 -24.27 -11.65 4.36
CA ASN A 185 -24.44 -13.10 4.38
C ASN A 185 -25.66 -13.47 3.53
N PRO A 186 -25.57 -14.55 2.77
CA PRO A 186 -26.75 -15.12 2.11
C PRO A 186 -27.80 -15.55 3.12
#